data_be11665d9fcb3b13dc8a9801d27afb79
#
_entry.id   be11665d9fcb3b13dc8a9801d27afb79
#
_cell.length_a   1.000
_cell.length_b   1.000
_cell.length_c   1.000
_cell.angle_alpha   90.00
_cell.angle_beta   90.00
_cell.angle_gamma   90.00
#
_symmetry.space_group_name_H-M   'P 1'
#
loop_
_entity.id
_entity.type
_entity.pdbx_description
1 polymer ?
#
loop_
_entity_poly.entity_id
_entity_poly.type
_entity_poly.pdbx_seq_one_letter_code
_entity_poly.pdbx_strand_id
1 'polypeptide(L)'
;MLARLVCLFCVCVATSVEAEESVLSRIAFGACAKQDQPQPIWDAIVETQPQQFIFLGDNIYGDTEDMTLLKSKWDLLAGQPGYRKLAAICPVTGTWDDHDYGKDDAGVEYPKKVESQKLFLDFLKVPATDPRRHREGVYGSQVTGPVGQRVQIILLDTRYFRSPLIKGYEKGEPGEGRRGIYAPDTDPKSTVLGSAQWTWLREQLLIPAEVRVIASSIQVVPSENGWETWGNFPRERDRLFQLIRETQASGVVLLSGDRHLAEISRMDPAAAGYPVFDVTSSSLNAPSGNTSKAGTRFGNEINRYRVGLTYFDTNFGMIRIDWSQPDPVLRLQVCDEKGGVVLQQRLKLSELQIPRTPSN
;
A
#
# COMPACT_ATOMS: atom_id res chain seq x y z
N MET A 1 23.14 33.61 69.89
CA MET A 1 22.61 32.34 69.40
C MET A 1 22.09 32.53 67.95
N LEU A 2 22.88 32.15 66.94
CA LEU A 2 22.49 32.21 65.54
C LEU A 2 22.07 30.82 65.09
N ALA A 3 20.78 30.65 64.74
CA ALA A 3 20.26 29.41 64.20
C ALA A 3 20.57 29.42 62.65
N ARG A 4 21.32 28.44 62.18
CA ARG A 4 21.56 28.18 60.77
C ARG A 4 20.40 27.31 60.23
N LEU A 5 19.66 27.89 59.28
CA LEU A 5 18.65 27.19 58.49
C LEU A 5 19.36 26.42 57.36
N VAL A 6 19.28 25.08 57.38
CA VAL A 6 19.81 24.25 56.29
C VAL A 6 18.60 23.94 55.38
N CYS A 7 18.58 24.57 54.20
CA CYS A 7 17.66 24.19 53.13
C CYS A 7 18.14 22.93 52.39
N LEU A 8 17.42 21.81 52.59
CA LEU A 8 17.65 20.62 51.77
C LEU A 8 16.97 20.82 50.39
N PHE A 9 17.78 20.97 49.36
CA PHE A 9 17.30 20.92 48.00
C PHE A 9 17.09 19.46 47.57
N CYS A 10 15.85 19.03 47.45
CA CYS A 10 15.48 17.75 46.90
C CYS A 10 15.54 17.86 45.36
N VAL A 11 16.58 17.34 44.74
CA VAL A 11 16.69 17.23 43.28
C VAL A 11 15.88 16.03 42.84
N CYS A 12 14.64 16.27 42.35
CA CYS A 12 13.88 15.26 41.63
C CYS A 12 14.54 15.02 40.27
N VAL A 13 15.27 13.91 40.12
CA VAL A 13 15.69 13.39 38.84
C VAL A 13 14.46 12.79 38.17
N ALA A 14 13.84 13.53 37.26
CA ALA A 14 12.83 12.98 36.36
C ALA A 14 13.56 12.04 35.38
N THR A 15 13.48 10.74 35.62
CA THR A 15 13.81 9.73 34.62
C THR A 15 12.74 9.79 33.55
N SER A 16 13.04 10.42 32.42
CA SER A 16 12.27 10.26 31.21
C SER A 16 12.36 8.78 30.80
N VAL A 17 11.30 8.02 30.98
CA VAL A 17 11.12 6.73 30.31
C VAL A 17 10.93 7.10 28.84
N GLU A 18 12.00 7.06 28.05
CA GLU A 18 11.87 7.03 26.61
C GLU A 18 11.02 5.79 26.29
N ALA A 19 9.85 6.00 25.69
CA ALA A 19 9.05 4.91 25.18
C ALA A 19 9.93 4.18 24.17
N GLU A 20 10.24 2.92 24.40
CA GLU A 20 11.02 2.07 23.51
C GLU A 20 10.32 2.08 22.15
N GLU A 21 10.93 2.70 21.13
CA GLU A 21 10.35 2.75 19.78
C GLU A 21 10.16 1.33 19.29
N SER A 22 8.92 0.90 19.13
CA SER A 22 8.57 -0.47 18.77
C SER A 22 9.10 -0.82 17.38
N VAL A 23 9.91 -1.89 17.31
CA VAL A 23 10.45 -2.42 16.06
C VAL A 23 9.34 -3.04 15.24
N LEU A 24 9.10 -2.53 14.04
CA LEU A 24 8.09 -3.05 13.12
C LEU A 24 8.66 -4.21 12.30
N SER A 25 8.13 -5.41 12.53
CA SER A 25 8.61 -6.66 11.92
C SER A 25 7.52 -7.44 11.17
N ARG A 26 6.24 -7.13 11.41
CA ARG A 26 5.09 -7.84 10.82
C ARG A 26 4.05 -6.84 10.35
N ILE A 27 3.92 -6.73 9.03
CA ILE A 27 2.95 -5.84 8.37
C ILE A 27 2.03 -6.71 7.52
N ALA A 28 0.73 -6.71 7.82
CA ALA A 28 -0.28 -7.33 6.97
C ALA A 28 -0.91 -6.27 6.05
N PHE A 29 -1.36 -6.68 4.88
CA PHE A 29 -2.00 -5.78 3.92
C PHE A 29 -2.96 -6.53 3.00
N GLY A 30 -3.88 -5.79 2.37
CA GLY A 30 -4.79 -6.35 1.39
C GLY A 30 -5.76 -5.32 0.83
N ALA A 31 -6.46 -5.72 -0.23
CA ALA A 31 -7.46 -4.95 -0.96
C ALA A 31 -8.68 -5.80 -1.30
N CYS A 32 -9.71 -5.15 -1.86
CA CYS A 32 -10.92 -5.79 -2.40
C CYS A 32 -11.71 -6.56 -1.34
N ALA A 33 -12.29 -5.79 -0.39
CA ALA A 33 -13.10 -6.28 0.71
C ALA A 33 -14.58 -5.90 0.52
N LYS A 34 -15.39 -6.81 -0.04
CA LYS A 34 -16.85 -6.63 -0.14
C LYS A 34 -17.47 -6.65 1.25
N GLN A 35 -17.83 -5.47 1.75
CA GLN A 35 -18.30 -5.22 3.12
C GLN A 35 -19.59 -5.92 3.49
N ASP A 36 -20.42 -6.28 2.50
CA ASP A 36 -21.71 -6.93 2.63
C ASP A 36 -21.65 -8.48 2.51
N GLN A 37 -20.45 -9.02 2.31
CA GLN A 37 -20.19 -10.45 2.18
C GLN A 37 -19.42 -10.98 3.38
N PRO A 38 -19.48 -12.31 3.66
CA PRO A 38 -18.63 -12.92 4.68
C PRO A 38 -17.13 -12.67 4.44
N GLN A 39 -16.40 -12.38 5.50
CA GLN A 39 -14.97 -12.06 5.47
C GLN A 39 -14.19 -12.93 6.47
N PRO A 40 -14.14 -14.27 6.30
CA PRO A 40 -13.45 -15.17 7.25
C PRO A 40 -11.95 -14.94 7.30
N ILE A 41 -11.35 -14.35 6.28
CA ILE A 41 -9.92 -14.07 6.16
C ILE A 41 -9.35 -13.24 7.33
N TRP A 42 -10.19 -12.42 7.99
CA TRP A 42 -9.74 -11.61 9.13
C TRP A 42 -9.21 -12.45 10.28
N ASP A 43 -9.78 -13.64 10.53
CA ASP A 43 -9.30 -14.51 11.60
C ASP A 43 -7.88 -15.00 11.28
N ALA A 44 -7.59 -15.40 10.06
CA ALA A 44 -6.25 -15.79 9.62
C ALA A 44 -5.25 -14.61 9.72
N ILE A 45 -5.66 -13.39 9.33
CA ILE A 45 -4.82 -12.20 9.49
C ILE A 45 -4.51 -11.96 10.97
N VAL A 46 -5.50 -12.02 11.86
CA VAL A 46 -5.33 -11.86 13.31
C VAL A 46 -4.35 -12.88 13.88
N GLU A 47 -4.43 -14.16 13.44
CA GLU A 47 -3.51 -15.22 13.86
C GLU A 47 -2.04 -14.95 13.49
N THR A 48 -1.77 -14.16 12.43
CA THR A 48 -0.40 -13.73 12.10
C THR A 48 0.18 -12.72 13.08
N GLN A 49 -0.65 -12.17 13.99
CA GLN A 49 -0.30 -11.14 14.97
C GLN A 49 0.41 -9.94 14.30
N PRO A 50 -0.19 -9.27 13.33
CA PRO A 50 0.43 -8.13 12.67
C PRO A 50 0.61 -6.98 13.67
N GLN A 51 1.68 -6.21 13.47
CA GLN A 51 1.93 -4.97 14.23
C GLN A 51 1.35 -3.75 13.50
N GLN A 52 1.01 -3.92 12.23
CA GLN A 52 0.38 -2.92 11.37
C GLN A 52 -0.45 -3.63 10.31
N PHE A 53 -1.64 -3.09 9.99
CA PHE A 53 -2.41 -3.48 8.82
C PHE A 53 -2.52 -2.30 7.85
N ILE A 54 -2.36 -2.57 6.53
CA ILE A 54 -2.46 -1.57 5.47
C ILE A 54 -3.57 -1.96 4.50
N PHE A 55 -4.62 -1.17 4.42
CA PHE A 55 -5.58 -1.24 3.33
C PHE A 55 -4.98 -0.67 2.03
N LEU A 56 -5.20 -1.37 0.91
CA LEU A 56 -4.69 -0.99 -0.40
C LEU A 56 -5.79 -0.54 -1.38
N GLY A 57 -6.97 -0.20 -0.87
CA GLY A 57 -8.09 0.22 -1.69
C GLY A 57 -9.14 -0.88 -1.90
N ASP A 58 -10.28 -0.51 -2.48
CA ASP A 58 -11.48 -1.35 -2.54
C ASP A 58 -11.85 -1.91 -1.16
N ASN A 59 -11.66 -1.07 -0.16
CA ASN A 59 -11.93 -1.44 1.22
C ASN A 59 -13.44 -1.63 1.44
N ILE A 60 -14.23 -0.93 0.63
CA ILE A 60 -15.67 -1.14 0.42
C ILE A 60 -16.00 -0.95 -1.07
N TYR A 61 -17.15 -1.50 -1.51
CA TYR A 61 -17.71 -1.27 -2.83
C TYR A 61 -18.82 -0.23 -2.73
N GLY A 62 -18.40 1.04 -2.80
CA GLY A 62 -19.25 2.22 -2.65
C GLY A 62 -20.09 2.50 -3.88
N ASP A 63 -19.47 2.83 -4.99
CA ASP A 63 -20.04 3.10 -6.31
C ASP A 63 -21.26 4.02 -6.27
N THR A 64 -21.17 5.15 -5.57
CA THR A 64 -22.28 6.05 -5.36
C THR A 64 -21.83 7.49 -5.12
N GLU A 65 -22.65 8.45 -5.57
CA GLU A 65 -22.54 9.86 -5.22
C GLU A 65 -23.40 10.23 -3.99
N ASP A 66 -24.18 9.28 -3.47
CA ASP A 66 -24.91 9.46 -2.19
C ASP A 66 -23.97 9.18 -1.01
N MET A 67 -23.56 10.23 -0.34
CA MET A 67 -22.64 10.14 0.78
C MET A 67 -23.25 9.49 2.02
N THR A 68 -24.57 9.45 2.14
CA THR A 68 -25.24 8.71 3.21
C THR A 68 -25.11 7.20 2.98
N LEU A 69 -25.34 6.78 1.73
CA LEU A 69 -25.13 5.40 1.33
C LEU A 69 -23.66 5.00 1.44
N LEU A 70 -22.73 5.83 0.96
CA LEU A 70 -21.29 5.55 1.07
C LEU A 70 -20.87 5.38 2.54
N LYS A 71 -21.35 6.28 3.42
CA LYS A 71 -21.09 6.16 4.86
C LYS A 71 -21.64 4.86 5.43
N SER A 72 -22.86 4.44 5.06
CA SER A 72 -23.44 3.20 5.57
C SER A 72 -22.61 1.97 5.18
N LYS A 73 -22.00 1.97 4.00
CA LYS A 73 -21.10 0.90 3.54
C LYS A 73 -19.79 0.87 4.36
N TRP A 74 -19.22 2.03 4.71
CA TRP A 74 -18.11 2.10 5.66
C TRP A 74 -18.49 1.59 7.06
N ASP A 75 -19.69 1.92 7.53
CA ASP A 75 -20.20 1.43 8.81
C ASP A 75 -20.37 -0.10 8.82
N LEU A 76 -20.75 -0.71 7.68
CA LEU A 76 -20.81 -2.17 7.53
C LEU A 76 -19.42 -2.81 7.71
N LEU A 77 -18.40 -2.30 7.04
CA LEU A 77 -17.04 -2.80 7.22
C LEU A 77 -16.55 -2.62 8.66
N ALA A 78 -16.77 -1.43 9.24
CA ALA A 78 -16.42 -1.16 10.62
C ALA A 78 -17.15 -2.07 11.62
N GLY A 79 -18.33 -2.57 11.26
CA GLY A 79 -19.14 -3.52 12.03
C GLY A 79 -18.70 -4.97 11.91
N GLN A 80 -17.88 -5.35 10.92
CA GLN A 80 -17.44 -6.74 10.70
C GLN A 80 -16.67 -7.26 11.92
N PRO A 81 -17.08 -8.39 12.52
CA PRO A 81 -16.46 -8.90 13.77
C PRO A 81 -14.97 -9.17 13.61
N GLY A 82 -14.56 -9.75 12.48
CA GLY A 82 -13.15 -10.07 12.23
C GLY A 82 -12.29 -8.81 12.05
N TYR A 83 -12.76 -7.80 11.30
CA TYR A 83 -12.10 -6.51 11.20
C TYR A 83 -11.95 -5.82 12.57
N ARG A 84 -12.99 -5.87 13.41
CA ARG A 84 -12.93 -5.32 14.78
C ARG A 84 -11.87 -6.02 15.64
N LYS A 85 -11.72 -7.35 15.53
CA LYS A 85 -10.64 -8.09 16.20
C LYS A 85 -9.27 -7.58 15.73
N LEU A 86 -9.08 -7.43 14.43
CA LEU A 86 -7.83 -6.90 13.87
C LEU A 86 -7.52 -5.49 14.38
N ALA A 87 -8.49 -4.58 14.29
CA ALA A 87 -8.33 -3.20 14.72
C ALA A 87 -8.12 -3.03 16.24
N ALA A 88 -8.40 -4.08 17.02
CA ALA A 88 -8.11 -4.11 18.47
C ALA A 88 -6.67 -4.53 18.79
N ILE A 89 -5.96 -5.20 17.88
CA ILE A 89 -4.61 -5.73 18.13
C ILE A 89 -3.50 -4.93 17.45
N CYS A 90 -3.82 -4.19 16.37
CA CYS A 90 -2.81 -3.36 15.69
C CYS A 90 -3.42 -2.09 15.08
N PRO A 91 -2.61 -1.04 14.86
CA PRO A 91 -3.01 0.10 14.06
C PRO A 91 -3.42 -0.31 12.65
N VAL A 92 -4.47 0.34 12.12
CA VAL A 92 -4.92 0.18 10.74
C VAL A 92 -4.71 1.50 10.02
N THR A 93 -4.08 1.45 8.86
CA THR A 93 -3.92 2.57 7.94
C THR A 93 -4.22 2.10 6.52
N GLY A 94 -4.17 3.00 5.54
CA GLY A 94 -4.36 2.59 4.15
C GLY A 94 -4.60 3.74 3.20
N THR A 95 -4.81 3.35 1.96
CA THR A 95 -5.30 4.19 0.88
C THR A 95 -6.64 3.68 0.38
N TRP A 96 -7.29 4.44 -0.45
CA TRP A 96 -8.50 4.06 -1.15
C TRP A 96 -8.21 3.64 -2.59
N ASP A 97 -9.19 3.00 -3.23
CA ASP A 97 -9.24 2.82 -4.66
C ASP A 97 -10.57 3.32 -5.24
N ASP A 98 -10.94 2.99 -6.45
CA ASP A 98 -12.08 3.56 -7.17
C ASP A 98 -13.43 3.26 -6.50
N HIS A 99 -13.66 2.05 -6.05
CA HIS A 99 -14.94 1.67 -5.43
C HIS A 99 -15.18 2.37 -4.07
N ASP A 100 -14.18 2.55 -3.24
CA ASP A 100 -14.31 3.27 -1.98
C ASP A 100 -14.09 4.78 -2.13
N TYR A 101 -13.41 5.24 -3.18
CA TYR A 101 -13.41 6.62 -3.64
C TYR A 101 -14.80 7.06 -4.09
N GLY A 102 -15.52 6.17 -4.77
CA GLY A 102 -16.96 6.27 -4.99
C GLY A 102 -17.49 5.95 -6.38
N LYS A 103 -16.65 5.60 -7.35
CA LYS A 103 -17.08 5.18 -8.68
C LYS A 103 -16.00 4.38 -9.38
N ASP A 104 -16.41 3.23 -9.94
CA ASP A 104 -15.62 2.31 -10.77
C ASP A 104 -14.73 3.07 -11.76
N ASP A 105 -13.42 2.81 -11.72
CA ASP A 105 -12.36 3.41 -12.54
C ASP A 105 -12.27 4.96 -12.50
N ALA A 106 -12.91 5.65 -11.56
CA ALA A 106 -12.90 7.11 -11.51
C ALA A 106 -11.60 7.70 -10.98
N GLY A 107 -11.30 8.90 -11.46
CA GLY A 107 -10.16 9.72 -11.05
C GLY A 107 -10.59 11.16 -10.72
N VAL A 108 -9.85 12.14 -11.25
CA VAL A 108 -10.06 13.56 -10.97
C VAL A 108 -11.47 14.07 -11.26
N GLU A 109 -12.17 13.40 -12.16
CA GLU A 109 -13.52 13.75 -12.62
C GLU A 109 -14.62 13.39 -11.62
N TYR A 110 -14.37 12.59 -10.57
CA TYR A 110 -15.39 12.23 -9.61
C TYR A 110 -15.84 13.43 -8.77
N PRO A 111 -17.14 13.81 -8.81
CA PRO A 111 -17.60 15.09 -8.25
C PRO A 111 -17.65 15.10 -6.71
N LYS A 112 -17.71 13.92 -6.05
CA LYS A 112 -17.85 13.79 -4.60
C LYS A 112 -16.56 13.47 -3.86
N LYS A 113 -15.41 13.65 -4.51
CA LYS A 113 -14.10 13.27 -3.97
C LYS A 113 -13.75 13.91 -2.62
N VAL A 114 -14.19 15.14 -2.37
CA VAL A 114 -13.92 15.84 -1.10
C VAL A 114 -14.71 15.21 0.04
N GLU A 115 -15.99 14.93 -0.20
CA GLU A 115 -16.87 14.29 0.79
C GLU A 115 -16.43 12.83 1.04
N SER A 116 -16.04 12.08 -0.01
CA SER A 116 -15.48 10.74 0.11
C SER A 116 -14.21 10.72 0.94
N GLN A 117 -13.29 11.67 0.71
CA GLN A 117 -12.07 11.82 1.51
C GLN A 117 -12.39 11.95 3.00
N LYS A 118 -13.39 12.75 3.35
CA LYS A 118 -13.80 12.91 4.74
C LYS A 118 -14.27 11.58 5.34
N LEU A 119 -15.14 10.84 4.64
CA LEU A 119 -15.67 9.56 5.11
C LEU A 119 -14.57 8.51 5.28
N PHE A 120 -13.64 8.41 4.33
CA PHE A 120 -12.49 7.52 4.41
C PHE A 120 -11.60 7.83 5.62
N LEU A 121 -11.27 9.10 5.83
CA LEU A 121 -10.44 9.52 6.97
C LEU A 121 -11.18 9.34 8.31
N ASP A 122 -12.51 9.48 8.33
CA ASP A 122 -13.33 9.21 9.50
C ASP A 122 -13.36 7.72 9.84
N PHE A 123 -13.49 6.84 8.84
CA PHE A 123 -13.39 5.37 9.00
C PHE A 123 -12.04 4.96 9.61
N LEU A 124 -10.94 5.50 9.10
CA LEU A 124 -9.59 5.23 9.63
C LEU A 124 -9.31 5.95 10.97
N LYS A 125 -10.28 6.71 11.51
CA LYS A 125 -10.14 7.50 12.76
C LYS A 125 -8.92 8.43 12.73
N VAL A 126 -8.62 8.99 11.55
CA VAL A 126 -7.51 9.92 11.39
C VAL A 126 -7.76 11.16 12.26
N PRO A 127 -6.80 11.61 13.09
CA PRO A 127 -6.97 12.77 13.97
C PRO A 127 -7.33 14.06 13.21
N ALA A 128 -8.05 14.97 13.85
CA ALA A 128 -8.41 16.26 13.25
C ALA A 128 -7.19 17.14 12.91
N THR A 129 -6.07 16.92 13.60
CA THR A 129 -4.80 17.65 13.38
C THR A 129 -3.93 17.05 12.26
N ASP A 130 -4.33 15.90 11.71
CA ASP A 130 -3.56 15.25 10.64
C ASP A 130 -3.63 16.09 9.35
N PRO A 131 -2.51 16.31 8.64
CA PRO A 131 -2.47 17.07 7.39
C PRO A 131 -3.45 16.58 6.32
N ARG A 132 -3.78 15.28 6.28
CA ARG A 132 -4.77 14.71 5.34
C ARG A 132 -6.18 15.27 5.51
N ARG A 133 -6.49 15.88 6.66
CA ARG A 133 -7.76 16.56 6.91
C ARG A 133 -7.83 17.96 6.30
N HIS A 134 -6.69 18.52 5.91
CA HIS A 134 -6.53 19.93 5.53
C HIS A 134 -5.95 20.14 4.14
N ARG A 135 -5.82 19.06 3.36
CA ARG A 135 -5.33 19.08 1.98
C ARG A 135 -6.14 18.14 1.10
N GLU A 136 -6.00 18.29 -0.19
CA GLU A 136 -6.56 17.38 -1.19
C GLU A 136 -5.83 16.03 -1.18
N GLY A 137 -6.62 14.94 -1.23
CA GLY A 137 -6.14 13.56 -1.27
C GLY A 137 -5.79 12.96 0.09
N VAL A 138 -5.74 11.62 0.13
CA VAL A 138 -5.57 10.82 1.36
C VAL A 138 -4.14 10.36 1.60
N TYR A 139 -3.19 10.73 0.72
CA TYR A 139 -1.80 10.31 0.83
C TYR A 139 -1.16 10.71 2.17
N GLY A 140 -0.30 9.85 2.69
CA GLY A 140 0.33 10.06 3.99
C GLY A 140 1.55 9.18 4.20
N SER A 141 2.33 9.49 5.22
CA SER A 141 3.52 8.70 5.58
C SER A 141 3.71 8.66 7.09
N GLN A 142 4.29 7.55 7.55
CA GLN A 142 4.73 7.39 8.93
C GLN A 142 6.06 6.63 8.95
N VAL A 143 6.91 6.91 9.91
CA VAL A 143 8.15 6.17 10.19
C VAL A 143 8.04 5.57 11.59
N THR A 144 8.39 4.29 11.72
CA THR A 144 8.36 3.55 12.98
C THR A 144 9.65 2.78 13.17
N GLY A 145 10.18 2.73 14.39
CA GLY A 145 11.37 1.99 14.78
C GLY A 145 12.60 2.87 14.99
N PRO A 146 13.57 2.36 15.77
CA PRO A 146 14.83 3.06 16.07
C PRO A 146 15.74 3.13 14.84
N VAL A 147 16.75 3.98 14.89
CA VAL A 147 17.79 4.08 13.87
C VAL A 147 18.41 2.70 13.60
N GLY A 148 18.48 2.33 12.33
CA GLY A 148 18.94 1.00 11.89
C GLY A 148 17.80 -0.02 11.70
N GLN A 149 16.59 0.27 12.18
CA GLN A 149 15.42 -0.61 12.07
C GLN A 149 14.13 0.18 11.72
N ARG A 150 14.29 1.35 11.10
CA ARG A 150 13.15 2.19 10.71
C ARG A 150 12.43 1.62 9.51
N VAL A 151 11.12 1.51 9.64
CA VAL A 151 10.22 1.21 8.53
C VAL A 151 9.38 2.45 8.23
N GLN A 152 9.48 2.95 7.02
CA GLN A 152 8.62 4.01 6.52
C GLN A 152 7.47 3.40 5.72
N ILE A 153 6.23 3.73 6.07
CA ILE A 153 5.04 3.41 5.29
C ILE A 153 4.62 4.68 4.57
N ILE A 154 4.54 4.62 3.25
CA ILE A 154 4.12 5.71 2.36
C ILE A 154 2.83 5.26 1.67
N LEU A 155 1.74 5.98 1.88
CA LEU A 155 0.44 5.72 1.27
C LEU A 155 0.26 6.70 0.11
N LEU A 156 0.12 6.19 -1.10
CA LEU A 156 -0.18 7.01 -2.28
C LEU A 156 -1.69 7.11 -2.49
N ASP A 157 -2.14 8.26 -2.95
CA ASP A 157 -3.48 8.47 -3.47
C ASP A 157 -3.42 8.44 -4.99
N THR A 158 -3.92 7.38 -5.58
CA THR A 158 -3.93 7.15 -7.02
C THR A 158 -5.26 7.52 -7.68
N ARG A 159 -6.17 8.23 -6.95
CA ARG A 159 -7.50 8.59 -7.43
C ARG A 159 -7.74 10.09 -7.52
N TYR A 160 -7.47 10.84 -6.44
CA TYR A 160 -7.90 12.22 -6.30
C TYR A 160 -7.44 13.14 -7.44
N PHE A 161 -6.22 12.90 -7.96
CA PHE A 161 -5.58 13.71 -9.01
C PHE A 161 -5.45 12.99 -10.35
N ARG A 162 -5.75 11.68 -10.39
CA ARG A 162 -5.49 10.85 -11.56
C ARG A 162 -6.30 11.34 -12.76
N SER A 163 -5.59 11.57 -13.87
CA SER A 163 -6.19 11.89 -15.16
C SER A 163 -7.12 10.75 -15.63
N PRO A 164 -8.18 11.04 -16.40
CA PRO A 164 -9.04 10.01 -16.96
C PRO A 164 -8.27 8.96 -17.75
N LEU A 165 -8.75 7.70 -17.70
CA LEU A 165 -8.17 6.59 -18.46
C LEU A 165 -8.55 6.66 -19.93
N ILE A 166 -7.62 6.28 -20.80
CA ILE A 166 -7.85 6.22 -22.25
C ILE A 166 -8.31 4.80 -22.60
N LYS A 167 -9.53 4.66 -23.12
CA LYS A 167 -9.99 3.41 -23.73
C LYS A 167 -9.35 3.25 -25.11
N GLY A 168 -8.60 2.18 -25.29
CA GLY A 168 -7.88 1.91 -26.55
C GLY A 168 -8.16 0.53 -27.13
N TYR A 169 -8.92 -0.32 -26.43
CA TYR A 169 -9.21 -1.68 -26.84
C TYR A 169 -10.69 -2.01 -26.62
N GLU A 170 -11.25 -2.84 -27.52
CA GLU A 170 -12.60 -3.43 -27.31
C GLU A 170 -12.52 -4.47 -26.19
N LYS A 171 -13.56 -4.48 -25.32
CA LYS A 171 -13.64 -5.42 -24.21
C LYS A 171 -13.76 -6.85 -24.75
N GLY A 172 -12.78 -7.67 -24.43
CA GLY A 172 -12.72 -9.08 -24.83
C GLY A 172 -11.93 -9.37 -26.09
N GLU A 173 -11.38 -8.37 -26.78
CA GLU A 173 -10.40 -8.61 -27.85
C GLU A 173 -9.05 -9.00 -27.22
N PRO A 174 -8.51 -10.20 -27.55
CA PRO A 174 -7.21 -10.62 -27.09
C PRO A 174 -6.13 -10.00 -27.99
N GLY A 175 -5.88 -8.70 -27.85
CA GLY A 175 -4.71 -8.08 -28.44
C GLY A 175 -3.47 -8.54 -27.68
N GLU A 176 -2.67 -9.43 -28.28
CA GLU A 176 -1.34 -9.82 -27.80
C GLU A 176 -1.23 -10.12 -26.28
N GLY A 177 -2.22 -10.80 -25.70
CA GLY A 177 -2.25 -11.14 -24.29
C GLY A 177 -2.77 -10.04 -23.36
N ARG A 178 -3.17 -8.89 -23.87
CA ARG A 178 -3.90 -7.85 -23.14
C ARG A 178 -5.37 -8.24 -23.02
N ARG A 179 -5.96 -8.02 -21.84
CA ARG A 179 -7.36 -8.36 -21.59
C ARG A 179 -8.22 -7.20 -21.15
N GLY A 180 -7.60 -6.12 -20.64
CA GLY A 180 -8.27 -4.88 -20.29
C GLY A 180 -8.48 -3.97 -21.50
N ILE A 181 -9.23 -2.90 -21.26
CA ILE A 181 -9.65 -1.96 -22.32
C ILE A 181 -8.79 -0.68 -22.37
N TYR A 182 -7.87 -0.50 -21.42
CA TYR A 182 -7.12 0.73 -21.30
C TYR A 182 -5.79 0.72 -22.03
N ALA A 183 -5.56 1.77 -22.82
CA ALA A 183 -4.32 2.03 -23.50
C ALA A 183 -3.41 2.99 -22.70
N PRO A 184 -2.10 2.95 -22.92
CA PRO A 184 -1.19 3.93 -22.34
C PRO A 184 -1.51 5.35 -22.78
N ASP A 185 -1.59 6.28 -21.81
CA ASP A 185 -1.66 7.71 -22.04
C ASP A 185 -0.24 8.29 -22.10
N THR A 186 0.11 8.90 -23.22
CA THR A 186 1.43 9.51 -23.44
C THR A 186 1.40 11.04 -23.34
N ASP A 187 0.25 11.66 -23.05
CA ASP A 187 0.17 13.11 -22.82
C ASP A 187 1.05 13.50 -21.62
N PRO A 188 2.00 14.44 -21.82
CA PRO A 188 2.88 14.90 -20.74
C PRO A 188 2.14 15.62 -19.60
N LYS A 189 0.88 15.99 -19.79
CA LYS A 189 0.04 16.62 -18.78
C LYS A 189 -0.72 15.62 -17.93
N SER A 190 -0.85 14.39 -18.40
CA SER A 190 -1.54 13.34 -17.67
C SER A 190 -0.73 12.90 -16.46
N THR A 191 -1.42 12.66 -15.34
CA THR A 191 -0.79 12.36 -14.07
C THR A 191 -1.57 11.30 -13.29
N VAL A 192 -0.88 10.57 -12.42
CA VAL A 192 -1.47 9.70 -11.40
C VAL A 192 -1.58 10.46 -10.07
N LEU A 193 -0.50 11.11 -9.65
CA LEU A 193 -0.40 11.69 -8.32
C LEU A 193 -0.69 13.20 -8.24
N GLY A 194 -0.64 13.92 -9.38
CA GLY A 194 -0.67 15.38 -9.39
C GLY A 194 0.59 16.02 -8.81
N SER A 195 0.80 17.30 -9.10
CA SER A 195 2.06 18.00 -8.75
C SER A 195 2.30 18.09 -7.24
N ALA A 196 1.25 18.33 -6.45
CA ALA A 196 1.36 18.47 -5.00
C ALA A 196 1.84 17.19 -4.33
N GLN A 197 1.25 16.04 -4.69
CA GLN A 197 1.63 14.75 -4.13
C GLN A 197 3.04 14.33 -4.62
N TRP A 198 3.44 14.66 -5.86
CA TRP A 198 4.80 14.40 -6.34
C TRP A 198 5.86 15.17 -5.54
N THR A 199 5.60 16.45 -5.23
CA THR A 199 6.50 17.24 -4.39
C THR A 199 6.62 16.64 -2.99
N TRP A 200 5.47 16.32 -2.38
CA TRP A 200 5.43 15.65 -1.08
C TRP A 200 6.13 14.28 -1.09
N LEU A 201 5.93 13.46 -2.11
CA LEU A 201 6.59 12.14 -2.20
C LEU A 201 8.12 12.27 -2.24
N ARG A 202 8.64 13.27 -2.98
CA ARG A 202 10.07 13.55 -2.99
C ARG A 202 10.60 13.86 -1.57
N GLU A 203 9.87 14.67 -0.83
CA GLU A 203 10.24 14.99 0.57
C GLU A 203 10.21 13.74 1.45
N GLN A 204 9.20 12.87 1.28
CA GLN A 204 9.12 11.65 2.06
C GLN A 204 10.26 10.67 1.75
N LEU A 205 10.65 10.51 0.50
CA LEU A 205 11.74 9.62 0.10
C LEU A 205 13.12 10.08 0.60
N LEU A 206 13.27 11.35 0.95
CA LEU A 206 14.49 11.90 1.59
C LEU A 206 14.56 11.63 3.10
N ILE A 207 13.45 11.22 3.74
CA ILE A 207 13.43 10.86 5.15
C ILE A 207 14.23 9.56 5.35
N PRO A 208 15.19 9.52 6.30
CA PRO A 208 15.98 8.32 6.54
C PRO A 208 15.13 7.15 7.03
N ALA A 209 15.18 6.02 6.34
CA ALA A 209 14.58 4.74 6.74
C ALA A 209 15.34 3.57 6.09
N GLU A 210 15.37 2.43 6.75
CA GLU A 210 16.02 1.23 6.27
C GLU A 210 15.14 0.46 5.30
N VAL A 211 13.82 0.40 5.58
CA VAL A 211 12.81 -0.21 4.71
C VAL A 211 11.73 0.83 4.42
N ARG A 212 11.30 0.89 3.16
CA ARG A 212 10.18 1.73 2.70
C ARG A 212 9.11 0.88 2.05
N VAL A 213 7.91 0.93 2.62
CA VAL A 213 6.73 0.27 2.08
C VAL A 213 5.88 1.35 1.42
N ILE A 214 5.80 1.34 0.09
CA ILE A 214 4.98 2.28 -0.69
C ILE A 214 3.72 1.55 -1.11
N ALA A 215 2.59 1.93 -0.55
CA ALA A 215 1.28 1.40 -0.87
C ALA A 215 0.65 2.23 -2.00
N SER A 216 0.36 1.55 -3.11
CA SER A 216 -0.41 2.04 -4.25
C SER A 216 -1.69 1.21 -4.37
N SER A 217 -2.84 1.81 -4.65
CA SER A 217 -4.05 1.00 -4.82
C SER A 217 -4.01 0.16 -6.08
N ILE A 218 -3.42 0.66 -7.16
CA ILE A 218 -3.25 -0.03 -8.45
C ILE A 218 -1.82 -0.51 -8.66
N GLN A 219 -1.64 -1.52 -9.50
CA GLN A 219 -0.32 -2.12 -9.80
C GLN A 219 0.66 -1.10 -10.38
N VAL A 220 1.90 -1.12 -9.88
CA VAL A 220 2.98 -0.22 -10.34
C VAL A 220 3.89 -0.90 -11.35
N VAL A 221 4.38 -2.11 -11.04
CA VAL A 221 5.36 -2.82 -11.87
C VAL A 221 4.70 -3.51 -13.08
N PRO A 222 3.59 -4.25 -12.96
CA PRO A 222 2.84 -4.74 -14.12
C PRO A 222 2.32 -3.59 -14.98
N SER A 223 2.41 -3.71 -16.32
CA SER A 223 2.05 -2.61 -17.23
C SER A 223 1.41 -3.06 -18.54
N GLU A 224 1.13 -4.37 -18.70
CA GLU A 224 0.77 -4.94 -20.01
C GLU A 224 -0.64 -5.54 -20.04
N ASN A 225 -1.29 -5.66 -18.89
CA ASN A 225 -2.57 -6.37 -18.78
C ASN A 225 -3.77 -5.59 -19.38
N GLY A 226 -3.60 -4.31 -19.69
CA GLY A 226 -4.65 -3.46 -20.26
C GLY A 226 -5.77 -3.05 -19.29
N TRP A 227 -5.70 -3.46 -18.04
CA TRP A 227 -6.54 -2.97 -16.94
C TRP A 227 -5.90 -1.71 -16.32
N GLU A 228 -6.52 -1.16 -15.30
CA GLU A 228 -5.95 -0.01 -14.62
C GLU A 228 -4.65 -0.38 -13.92
N THR A 229 -3.60 0.34 -14.26
CA THR A 229 -2.25 0.21 -13.68
C THR A 229 -1.47 1.51 -13.91
N TRP A 230 -0.34 1.68 -13.26
CA TRP A 230 0.61 2.76 -13.61
C TRP A 230 1.14 2.63 -15.05
N GLY A 231 1.02 1.45 -15.66
CA GLY A 231 1.33 1.25 -17.07
C GLY A 231 0.46 2.06 -18.04
N ASN A 232 -0.74 2.49 -17.59
CA ASN A 232 -1.57 3.41 -18.36
C ASN A 232 -1.00 4.85 -18.38
N PHE A 233 -0.08 5.16 -17.49
CA PHE A 233 0.62 6.44 -17.38
C PHE A 233 2.15 6.21 -17.37
N PRO A 234 2.74 5.77 -18.49
CA PRO A 234 4.12 5.27 -18.51
C PRO A 234 5.13 6.32 -18.05
N ARG A 235 4.89 7.61 -18.34
CA ARG A 235 5.77 8.71 -17.89
C ARG A 235 5.75 8.88 -16.37
N GLU A 236 4.59 8.76 -15.74
CA GLU A 236 4.44 8.85 -14.29
C GLU A 236 5.07 7.62 -13.59
N ARG A 237 4.90 6.43 -14.19
CA ARG A 237 5.54 5.21 -13.72
C ARG A 237 7.07 5.31 -13.76
N ASP A 238 7.63 5.75 -14.88
CA ASP A 238 9.07 5.95 -15.02
C ASP A 238 9.59 7.02 -14.05
N ARG A 239 8.81 8.10 -13.86
CA ARG A 239 9.11 9.17 -12.89
C ARG A 239 9.21 8.64 -11.46
N LEU A 240 8.36 7.68 -11.06
CA LEU A 240 8.42 7.08 -9.72
C LEU A 240 9.76 6.36 -9.49
N PHE A 241 10.17 5.51 -10.43
CA PHE A 241 11.45 4.80 -10.32
C PHE A 241 12.65 5.76 -10.41
N GLN A 242 12.57 6.76 -11.28
CA GLN A 242 13.58 7.80 -11.34
C GLN A 242 13.70 8.57 -10.03
N LEU A 243 12.58 8.92 -9.40
CA LEU A 243 12.55 9.63 -8.12
C LEU A 243 13.17 8.80 -7.00
N ILE A 244 12.88 7.49 -6.92
CA ILE A 244 13.52 6.56 -5.98
C ILE A 244 15.04 6.58 -6.15
N ARG A 245 15.53 6.53 -7.38
CA ARG A 245 16.97 6.61 -7.70
C ARG A 245 17.58 7.97 -7.33
N GLU A 246 16.94 9.07 -7.71
CA GLU A 246 17.43 10.44 -7.46
C GLU A 246 17.52 10.76 -5.96
N THR A 247 16.55 10.32 -5.18
CA THR A 247 16.54 10.52 -3.71
C THR A 247 17.42 9.53 -2.97
N GLN A 248 18.04 8.58 -3.67
CA GLN A 248 18.81 7.48 -3.08
C GLN A 248 18.00 6.67 -2.06
N ALA A 249 16.68 6.60 -2.24
CA ALA A 249 15.78 5.88 -1.35
C ALA A 249 15.98 4.37 -1.51
N SER A 250 16.63 3.75 -0.53
CA SER A 250 16.89 2.32 -0.48
C SER A 250 15.77 1.57 0.26
N GLY A 251 15.73 0.23 0.11
CA GLY A 251 14.80 -0.63 0.85
C GLY A 251 13.35 -0.50 0.41
N VAL A 252 13.06 -0.06 -0.82
CA VAL A 252 11.69 0.16 -1.30
C VAL A 252 11.05 -1.16 -1.72
N VAL A 253 9.85 -1.40 -1.16
CA VAL A 253 8.89 -2.44 -1.56
C VAL A 253 7.58 -1.75 -1.90
N LEU A 254 6.99 -2.08 -3.04
CA LEU A 254 5.68 -1.59 -3.47
C LEU A 254 4.60 -2.61 -3.08
N LEU A 255 3.44 -2.10 -2.69
CA LEU A 255 2.23 -2.90 -2.45
C LEU A 255 1.13 -2.40 -3.36
N SER A 256 0.33 -3.32 -3.91
CA SER A 256 -0.78 -2.96 -4.81
C SER A 256 -2.04 -3.83 -4.63
N GLY A 257 -3.17 -3.31 -5.08
CA GLY A 257 -4.51 -3.88 -5.01
C GLY A 257 -5.20 -3.98 -6.38
N ASP A 258 -6.50 -3.70 -6.46
CA ASP A 258 -7.38 -3.60 -7.64
C ASP A 258 -7.68 -4.92 -8.38
N ARG A 259 -6.71 -5.79 -8.54
CA ARG A 259 -6.68 -6.85 -9.56
C ARG A 259 -7.46 -8.13 -9.22
N HIS A 260 -8.03 -8.26 -8.02
CA HIS A 260 -8.74 -9.47 -7.57
C HIS A 260 -7.93 -10.77 -7.70
N LEU A 261 -6.61 -10.64 -7.57
CA LEU A 261 -5.62 -11.73 -7.62
C LEU A 261 -4.42 -11.34 -6.74
N ALA A 262 -3.46 -12.25 -6.61
CA ALA A 262 -2.17 -11.93 -6.02
C ALA A 262 -1.02 -12.40 -6.90
N GLU A 263 0.03 -11.60 -6.97
CA GLU A 263 1.28 -11.90 -7.65
C GLU A 263 2.43 -11.06 -7.09
N ILE A 264 3.65 -11.50 -7.34
CA ILE A 264 4.86 -10.73 -7.03
C ILE A 264 5.51 -10.36 -8.36
N SER A 265 5.79 -9.09 -8.56
CA SER A 265 6.49 -8.57 -9.74
C SER A 265 7.81 -7.91 -9.34
N ARG A 266 8.81 -7.97 -10.22
CA ARG A 266 10.14 -7.43 -9.99
C ARG A 266 10.53 -6.47 -11.11
N MET A 267 10.76 -5.21 -10.77
CA MET A 267 11.34 -4.22 -11.68
C MET A 267 12.85 -4.41 -11.81
N ASP A 268 13.35 -4.17 -13.01
CA ASP A 268 14.79 -4.24 -13.29
C ASP A 268 15.57 -3.21 -12.45
N PRO A 269 16.75 -3.57 -11.94
CA PRO A 269 17.61 -2.64 -11.20
C PRO A 269 17.97 -1.35 -11.92
N ALA A 270 18.01 -1.34 -13.26
CA ALA A 270 18.31 -0.15 -14.04
C ALA A 270 17.31 0.98 -13.83
N ALA A 271 16.07 0.68 -13.43
CA ALA A 271 15.03 1.69 -13.23
C ALA A 271 15.29 2.53 -11.95
N ALA A 272 15.55 1.90 -10.81
CA ALA A 272 15.66 2.55 -9.51
C ALA A 272 17.06 2.46 -8.87
N GLY A 273 18.02 1.76 -9.51
CA GLY A 273 19.37 1.52 -8.98
C GLY A 273 19.52 0.17 -8.27
N TYR A 274 18.42 -0.51 -7.98
CA TYR A 274 18.32 -1.86 -7.40
C TYR A 274 16.97 -2.47 -7.78
N PRO A 275 16.77 -3.81 -7.62
CA PRO A 275 15.50 -4.44 -7.95
C PRO A 275 14.40 -3.96 -7.00
N VAL A 276 13.28 -3.46 -7.54
CA VAL A 276 12.09 -3.08 -6.76
C VAL A 276 11.01 -4.13 -6.96
N PHE A 277 10.42 -4.61 -5.87
CA PHE A 277 9.35 -5.60 -5.89
C PHE A 277 8.00 -4.93 -5.65
N ASP A 278 6.99 -5.37 -6.41
CA ASP A 278 5.58 -4.99 -6.25
C ASP A 278 4.81 -6.25 -5.84
N VAL A 279 4.24 -6.23 -4.67
CA VAL A 279 3.43 -7.32 -4.13
C VAL A 279 1.97 -6.95 -4.25
N THR A 280 1.30 -7.53 -5.23
CA THR A 280 -0.15 -7.42 -5.38
C THR A 280 -0.83 -8.41 -4.45
N SER A 281 -1.73 -7.92 -3.59
CA SER A 281 -2.63 -8.75 -2.77
C SER A 281 -4.00 -8.11 -2.75
N SER A 282 -4.89 -8.63 -3.58
CA SER A 282 -6.08 -7.92 -4.02
C SER A 282 -7.32 -8.81 -3.97
N SER A 283 -7.52 -9.52 -2.86
CA SER A 283 -8.72 -10.33 -2.68
C SER A 283 -8.94 -10.73 -1.22
N LEU A 284 -9.29 -9.76 -0.37
CA LEU A 284 -9.67 -10.09 1.02
C LEU A 284 -10.93 -10.96 1.08
N ASN A 285 -11.90 -10.78 0.14
CA ASN A 285 -13.02 -11.69 -0.09
C ASN A 285 -13.66 -11.56 -1.49
N ALA A 286 -12.94 -10.94 -2.44
CA ALA A 286 -13.43 -10.71 -3.80
C ALA A 286 -12.51 -11.34 -4.86
N PRO A 287 -12.32 -12.67 -4.88
CA PRO A 287 -11.42 -13.33 -5.80
C PRO A 287 -11.93 -13.30 -7.25
N SER A 288 -11.01 -13.16 -8.20
CA SER A 288 -11.36 -13.16 -9.64
C SER A 288 -11.59 -14.55 -10.19
N GLY A 289 -11.27 -15.59 -9.45
CA GLY A 289 -11.39 -16.95 -9.92
C GLY A 289 -11.07 -17.99 -8.86
N ASN A 290 -10.55 -19.11 -9.32
CA ASN A 290 -10.09 -20.20 -8.49
C ASN A 290 -8.79 -20.75 -9.10
N THR A 291 -7.71 -20.74 -8.35
CA THR A 291 -6.37 -21.15 -8.80
C THR A 291 -6.34 -22.60 -9.30
N SER A 292 -7.19 -23.46 -8.75
CA SER A 292 -7.28 -24.88 -9.14
C SER A 292 -8.05 -25.13 -10.44
N LYS A 293 -8.73 -24.11 -11.01
CA LYS A 293 -9.53 -24.24 -12.23
C LYS A 293 -8.83 -23.59 -13.42
N ALA A 294 -8.61 -24.34 -14.48
CA ALA A 294 -8.19 -23.79 -15.76
C ALA A 294 -9.23 -22.80 -16.30
N GLY A 295 -8.79 -21.65 -16.85
CA GLY A 295 -9.67 -20.68 -17.48
C GLY A 295 -10.18 -19.58 -16.54
N THR A 296 -9.46 -19.23 -15.47
CA THR A 296 -9.74 -18.02 -14.68
C THR A 296 -9.74 -16.77 -15.57
N ARG A 297 -10.58 -15.78 -15.22
CA ARG A 297 -10.74 -14.52 -15.97
C ARG A 297 -9.40 -13.86 -16.36
N PHE A 298 -8.39 -13.98 -15.53
CA PHE A 298 -7.08 -13.34 -15.69
C PHE A 298 -5.92 -14.34 -15.87
N GLY A 299 -6.22 -15.66 -16.06
CA GLY A 299 -5.21 -16.73 -16.05
C GLY A 299 -4.14 -16.66 -17.13
N ASN A 300 -4.40 -15.93 -18.23
CA ASN A 300 -3.47 -15.78 -19.35
C ASN A 300 -2.96 -14.34 -19.50
N GLU A 301 -3.07 -13.50 -18.45
CA GLU A 301 -2.53 -12.16 -18.50
C GLU A 301 -1.00 -12.17 -18.58
N ILE A 302 -0.49 -11.37 -19.51
CA ILE A 302 0.95 -11.19 -19.65
C ILE A 302 1.42 -10.19 -18.58
N ASN A 303 2.41 -10.64 -17.82
CA ASN A 303 3.19 -9.79 -16.94
C ASN A 303 4.66 -10.26 -17.02
N ARG A 304 5.46 -9.59 -17.83
CA ARG A 304 6.90 -9.89 -18.03
C ARG A 304 7.73 -9.74 -16.76
N TYR A 305 7.21 -9.03 -15.78
CA TYR A 305 7.89 -8.75 -14.51
C TYR A 305 7.54 -9.77 -13.42
N ARG A 306 6.62 -10.70 -13.67
CA ARG A 306 6.14 -11.67 -12.68
C ARG A 306 7.26 -12.58 -12.20
N VAL A 307 7.34 -12.74 -10.88
CA VAL A 307 8.20 -13.71 -10.21
C VAL A 307 7.32 -14.85 -9.68
N GLY A 308 7.46 -16.03 -10.26
CA GLY A 308 6.64 -17.19 -9.87
C GLY A 308 5.26 -17.21 -10.54
N LEU A 309 4.24 -17.53 -9.77
CA LEU A 309 2.89 -17.77 -10.24
C LEU A 309 1.93 -16.68 -9.83
N THR A 310 0.73 -16.66 -10.41
CA THR A 310 -0.41 -15.85 -9.97
C THR A 310 -1.32 -16.72 -9.09
N TYR A 311 -1.82 -16.14 -8.00
CA TYR A 311 -2.81 -16.75 -7.11
C TYR A 311 -4.14 -16.02 -7.25
N PHE A 312 -5.25 -16.76 -7.46
CA PHE A 312 -6.55 -16.17 -7.84
C PHE A 312 -7.63 -16.28 -6.78
N ASP A 313 -7.36 -16.99 -5.68
CA ASP A 313 -8.31 -17.16 -4.59
C ASP A 313 -8.18 -16.03 -3.55
N THR A 314 -9.05 -16.05 -2.53
CA THR A 314 -9.02 -15.16 -1.37
C THR A 314 -7.63 -15.15 -0.74
N ASN A 315 -7.08 -13.94 -0.52
CA ASN A 315 -5.71 -13.77 -0.08
C ASN A 315 -5.46 -12.47 0.69
N PHE A 316 -4.38 -12.46 1.47
CA PHE A 316 -3.81 -11.27 2.07
C PHE A 316 -2.29 -11.30 1.98
N GLY A 317 -1.68 -10.13 2.01
CA GLY A 317 -0.24 -9.98 1.97
C GLY A 317 0.40 -9.84 3.36
N MET A 318 1.65 -10.29 3.50
CA MET A 318 2.47 -10.11 4.69
C MET A 318 3.89 -9.67 4.34
N ILE A 319 4.40 -8.67 5.00
CA ILE A 319 5.84 -8.40 5.09
C ILE A 319 6.32 -8.84 6.46
N ARG A 320 7.33 -9.72 6.48
CA ARG A 320 8.05 -10.10 7.70
C ARG A 320 9.50 -9.66 7.60
N ILE A 321 9.99 -8.96 8.61
CA ILE A 321 11.36 -8.46 8.66
C ILE A 321 12.07 -9.10 9.84
N ASP A 322 13.12 -9.84 9.55
CA ASP A 322 14.01 -10.43 10.56
C ASP A 322 15.22 -9.50 10.76
N TRP A 323 15.10 -8.63 11.76
CA TRP A 323 16.12 -7.67 12.14
C TRP A 323 17.27 -8.28 12.94
N SER A 324 17.16 -9.54 13.38
CA SER A 324 18.20 -10.22 14.18
C SER A 324 19.40 -10.63 13.34
N GLN A 325 19.24 -10.65 12.02
CA GLN A 325 20.34 -11.00 11.10
C GLN A 325 21.28 -9.82 10.90
N PRO A 326 22.60 -10.05 10.74
CA PRO A 326 23.56 -8.98 10.41
C PRO A 326 23.19 -8.18 9.14
N ASP A 327 22.57 -8.86 8.16
CA ASP A 327 21.92 -8.27 7.00
C ASP A 327 20.43 -8.67 7.09
N PRO A 328 19.55 -7.73 7.50
CA PRO A 328 18.14 -8.03 7.75
C PRO A 328 17.47 -8.73 6.58
N VAL A 329 16.59 -9.67 6.89
CA VAL A 329 15.89 -10.48 5.89
C VAL A 329 14.42 -10.09 5.82
N LEU A 330 13.99 -9.68 4.63
CA LEU A 330 12.59 -9.44 4.31
C LEU A 330 11.98 -10.69 3.67
N ARG A 331 10.77 -11.07 4.12
CA ARG A 331 9.93 -12.04 3.45
C ARG A 331 8.67 -11.33 2.99
N LEU A 332 8.53 -11.21 1.67
CA LEU A 332 7.33 -10.69 1.01
C LEU A 332 6.45 -11.90 0.71
N GLN A 333 5.28 -11.98 1.33
CA GLN A 333 4.44 -13.16 1.31
C GLN A 333 3.02 -12.80 0.87
N VAL A 334 2.38 -13.74 0.16
CA VAL A 334 0.93 -13.80 0.00
C VAL A 334 0.46 -15.05 0.73
N CYS A 335 -0.58 -14.88 1.53
CA CYS A 335 -1.20 -15.95 2.31
C CYS A 335 -2.63 -16.21 1.81
N ASP A 336 -3.07 -17.47 1.86
CA ASP A 336 -4.44 -17.86 1.56
C ASP A 336 -5.40 -17.51 2.72
N GLU A 337 -6.68 -17.79 2.55
CA GLU A 337 -7.73 -17.53 3.54
C GLU A 337 -7.50 -18.23 4.90
N LYS A 338 -6.64 -19.26 4.93
CA LYS A 338 -6.30 -20.02 6.15
C LYS A 338 -4.95 -19.62 6.74
N GLY A 339 -4.27 -18.62 6.16
CA GLY A 339 -2.96 -18.17 6.61
C GLY A 339 -1.78 -18.98 6.05
N GLY A 340 -2.02 -19.94 5.17
CA GLY A 340 -0.98 -20.67 4.47
C GLY A 340 -0.25 -19.79 3.45
N VAL A 341 1.09 -19.81 3.45
CA VAL A 341 1.88 -19.01 2.49
C VAL A 341 1.83 -19.68 1.09
N VAL A 342 1.25 -18.98 0.12
CA VAL A 342 1.07 -19.44 -1.27
C VAL A 342 2.10 -18.84 -2.24
N LEU A 343 2.54 -17.60 -1.99
CA LEU A 343 3.64 -16.98 -2.73
C LEU A 343 4.64 -16.38 -1.74
N GLN A 344 5.93 -16.45 -2.06
CA GLN A 344 6.95 -15.81 -1.22
C GLN A 344 8.16 -15.38 -2.04
N GLN A 345 8.65 -14.18 -1.75
CA GLN A 345 9.98 -13.72 -2.12
C GLN A 345 10.78 -13.42 -0.84
N ARG A 346 11.96 -14.02 -0.72
CA ARG A 346 12.91 -13.75 0.36
C ARG A 346 14.02 -12.86 -0.17
N LEU A 347 14.33 -11.79 0.56
CA LEU A 347 15.33 -10.79 0.19
C LEU A 347 16.21 -10.46 1.40
N LYS A 348 17.48 -10.16 1.16
CA LYS A 348 18.31 -9.44 2.11
C LYS A 348 18.14 -7.95 1.93
N LEU A 349 18.24 -7.18 3.00
CA LEU A 349 18.11 -5.71 2.91
C LEU A 349 19.20 -5.11 2.02
N SER A 350 20.40 -5.69 1.99
CA SER A 350 21.49 -5.27 1.09
C SER A 350 21.16 -5.40 -0.40
N GLU A 351 20.26 -6.32 -0.79
CA GLU A 351 19.82 -6.47 -2.18
C GLU A 351 18.90 -5.32 -2.64
N LEU A 352 18.36 -4.56 -1.69
CA LEU A 352 17.50 -3.39 -1.93
C LEU A 352 18.24 -2.06 -1.69
N GLN A 353 19.54 -2.04 -1.91
CA GLN A 353 20.39 -0.87 -1.73
C GLN A 353 20.96 -0.39 -3.06
N ILE A 354 21.05 0.91 -3.24
CA ILE A 354 21.82 1.47 -4.35
C ILE A 354 23.30 1.14 -4.10
N PRO A 355 24.00 0.48 -5.04
CA PRO A 355 25.40 0.17 -4.88
C PRO A 355 26.22 1.44 -4.59
N ARG A 356 26.92 1.48 -3.47
CA ARG A 356 27.87 2.57 -3.21
C ARG A 356 29.02 2.44 -4.21
N THR A 357 29.23 3.45 -5.03
CA THR A 357 30.48 3.54 -5.80
C THR A 357 31.62 3.54 -4.78
N PRO A 358 32.63 2.65 -4.91
CA PRO A 358 33.80 2.75 -4.05
C PRO A 358 34.34 4.17 -4.15
N SER A 359 34.49 4.84 -3.00
CA SER A 359 35.25 6.10 -2.95
C SER A 359 36.70 5.77 -3.31
N ASN A 360 37.13 6.24 -4.47
CA ASN A 360 38.54 6.18 -4.86
C ASN A 360 39.44 6.91 -3.86
#